data_a8608f87126b04d597c5f93022c0d4ab
#
_entry.id   a8608f87126b04d597c5f93022c0d4ab
#
_cell.length_a   1.000
_cell.length_b   1.000
_cell.length_c   1.000
_cell.angle_alpha   90.00
_cell.angle_beta   90.00
_cell.angle_gamma   90.00
#
_symmetry.space_group_name_H-M   'P 1'
#
loop_
_entity.id
_entity.type
_entity.pdbx_description
1 polymer ?
#
loop_
_entity_poly.entity_id
_entity_poly.type
_entity_poly.pdbx_seq_one_letter_code
_entity_poly.pdbx_strand_id
1 'polypeptide(L)'
;MSTILVTGGAGFIGSHTCVELLESGYDVVVIDNLSNACEESLKRVEKITGKTLKFYKGDIADKELMDKILTENDIYAVIHFAGLKAVGESVQKPLEYYTNNISGTLAMCDVMRKHGVKNIIFSSSATVYGDPAEIPITEKCPKGQCTNPYGWTKSMLEQILMDIYKAD
;
A
#
# COMPACT_ATOMS: atom_id res chain seq x y z
N MET A 1 7.19 -11.16 -18.34
CA MET A 1 5.98 -10.48 -17.79
C MET A 1 6.48 -9.52 -16.73
N SER A 2 5.76 -8.42 -16.48
CA SER A 2 6.18 -7.47 -15.43
C SER A 2 5.72 -8.00 -14.07
N THR A 3 6.58 -7.90 -13.06
CA THR A 3 6.27 -8.32 -11.70
C THR A 3 5.79 -7.13 -10.87
N ILE A 4 4.67 -7.30 -10.20
CA ILE A 4 4.07 -6.27 -9.33
C ILE A 4 4.20 -6.68 -7.86
N LEU A 5 4.78 -5.81 -7.05
CA LEU A 5 4.78 -5.97 -5.60
C LEU A 5 3.50 -5.36 -5.03
N VAL A 6 2.71 -6.17 -4.32
CA VAL A 6 1.50 -5.72 -3.64
C VAL A 6 1.76 -5.73 -2.13
N THR A 7 1.84 -4.56 -1.52
CA THR A 7 1.96 -4.47 -0.05
C THR A 7 0.57 -4.48 0.57
N GLY A 8 0.39 -5.20 1.68
CA GLY A 8 -0.93 -5.42 2.25
C GLY A 8 -1.80 -6.34 1.39
N GLY A 9 -1.16 -7.21 0.60
CA GLY A 9 -1.84 -8.06 -0.37
C GLY A 9 -2.69 -9.18 0.21
N ALA A 10 -2.51 -9.52 1.49
CA ALA A 10 -3.37 -10.48 2.19
C ALA A 10 -4.66 -9.86 2.72
N GLY A 11 -4.77 -8.52 2.72
CA GLY A 11 -5.98 -7.79 3.09
C GLY A 11 -7.10 -7.94 2.06
N PHE A 12 -8.29 -7.40 2.40
CA PHE A 12 -9.48 -7.54 1.54
C PHE A 12 -9.25 -6.94 0.14
N ILE A 13 -8.87 -5.66 0.04
CA ILE A 13 -8.64 -5.00 -1.26
C ILE A 13 -7.43 -5.63 -1.95
N GLY A 14 -6.33 -5.82 -1.21
CA GLY A 14 -5.10 -6.36 -1.77
C GLY A 14 -5.26 -7.74 -2.41
N SER A 15 -5.98 -8.67 -1.75
CA SER A 15 -6.21 -10.01 -2.29
C SER A 15 -7.06 -10.01 -3.56
N HIS A 16 -8.09 -9.16 -3.65
CA HIS A 16 -8.87 -8.99 -4.87
C HIS A 16 -8.03 -8.38 -6.00
N THR A 17 -7.18 -7.40 -5.69
CA THR A 17 -6.24 -6.84 -6.67
C THR A 17 -5.25 -7.90 -7.16
N CYS A 18 -4.77 -8.80 -6.29
CA CYS A 18 -3.91 -9.91 -6.71
C CYS A 18 -4.60 -10.84 -7.71
N VAL A 19 -5.91 -11.12 -7.56
CA VAL A 19 -6.68 -11.89 -8.56
C VAL A 19 -6.63 -11.20 -9.93
N GLU A 20 -7.02 -9.92 -9.97
CA GLU A 20 -7.06 -9.14 -11.23
C GLU A 20 -5.67 -9.05 -11.90
N LEU A 21 -4.61 -8.84 -11.13
CA LEU A 21 -3.25 -8.80 -11.65
C LEU A 21 -2.83 -10.14 -12.26
N LEU A 22 -3.06 -11.25 -11.56
CA LEU A 22 -2.74 -12.57 -12.05
C LEU A 22 -3.55 -12.92 -13.30
N GLU A 23 -4.85 -12.63 -13.33
CA GLU A 23 -5.70 -12.86 -14.51
C GLU A 23 -5.26 -12.01 -15.71
N SER A 24 -4.80 -10.78 -15.45
CA SER A 24 -4.24 -9.87 -16.46
C SER A 24 -2.83 -10.26 -16.94
N GLY A 25 -2.23 -11.32 -16.39
CA GLY A 25 -0.94 -11.86 -16.85
C GLY A 25 0.29 -11.25 -16.20
N TYR A 26 0.15 -10.53 -15.09
CA TYR A 26 1.28 -10.08 -14.27
C TYR A 26 1.77 -11.19 -13.34
N ASP A 27 3.06 -11.17 -13.02
CA ASP A 27 3.59 -11.91 -11.88
C ASP A 27 3.36 -11.08 -10.61
N VAL A 28 2.94 -11.73 -9.52
CA VAL A 28 2.59 -11.05 -8.28
C VAL A 28 3.49 -11.50 -7.13
N VAL A 29 4.05 -10.52 -6.45
CA VAL A 29 4.76 -10.67 -5.18
C VAL A 29 3.96 -9.93 -4.12
N VAL A 30 3.75 -10.55 -2.96
CA VAL A 30 2.99 -9.97 -1.84
C VAL A 30 3.89 -9.85 -0.62
N ILE A 31 3.82 -8.69 0.06
CA ILE A 31 4.32 -8.53 1.43
C ILE A 31 3.16 -8.12 2.34
N ASP A 32 3.01 -8.81 3.47
CA ASP A 32 1.98 -8.53 4.47
C ASP A 32 2.45 -9.04 5.85
N ASN A 33 2.29 -8.27 6.90
CA ASN A 33 2.66 -8.68 8.26
C ASN A 33 1.57 -9.49 8.97
N LEU A 34 0.40 -9.65 8.32
CA LEU A 34 -0.77 -10.37 8.81
C LEU A 34 -1.34 -9.81 10.14
N SER A 35 -1.07 -8.55 10.46
CA SER A 35 -1.58 -7.92 11.70
C SER A 35 -3.11 -7.81 11.72
N ASN A 36 -3.72 -7.64 10.55
CA ASN A 36 -5.18 -7.55 10.38
C ASN A 36 -5.70 -8.34 9.16
N ALA A 37 -4.89 -9.26 8.66
CA ALA A 37 -5.19 -10.10 7.51
C ALA A 37 -4.86 -11.57 7.81
N CYS A 38 -5.21 -12.47 6.89
CA CYS A 38 -4.96 -13.90 7.04
C CYS A 38 -4.37 -14.45 5.73
N GLU A 39 -3.34 -15.29 5.84
CA GLU A 39 -2.69 -15.95 4.70
C GLU A 39 -3.66 -16.78 3.85
N GLU A 40 -4.75 -17.25 4.44
CA GLU A 40 -5.80 -17.98 3.74
C GLU A 40 -6.35 -17.19 2.54
N SER A 41 -6.39 -15.86 2.59
CA SER A 41 -6.82 -15.03 1.46
C SER A 41 -5.95 -15.25 0.23
N LEU A 42 -4.62 -15.38 0.41
CA LEU A 42 -3.68 -15.63 -0.69
C LEU A 42 -3.83 -17.02 -1.30
N LYS A 43 -4.07 -18.04 -0.46
CA LYS A 43 -4.38 -19.40 -0.94
C LYS A 43 -5.65 -19.42 -1.79
N ARG A 44 -6.64 -18.60 -1.43
CA ARG A 44 -7.86 -18.44 -2.23
C ARG A 44 -7.60 -17.73 -3.55
N VAL A 45 -6.74 -16.72 -3.57
CA VAL A 45 -6.28 -16.08 -4.81
C VAL A 45 -5.71 -17.11 -5.77
N GLU A 46 -4.77 -17.95 -5.30
CA GLU A 46 -4.18 -19.02 -6.11
C GLU A 46 -5.22 -20.04 -6.60
N LYS A 47 -6.15 -20.42 -5.72
CA LYS A 47 -7.24 -21.33 -6.09
C LYS A 47 -8.18 -20.77 -7.15
N ILE A 48 -8.51 -19.47 -7.06
CA ILE A 48 -9.41 -18.79 -8.01
C ILE A 48 -8.74 -18.65 -9.37
N THR A 49 -7.49 -18.22 -9.40
CA THR A 49 -6.77 -17.89 -10.63
C THR A 49 -6.08 -19.12 -11.27
N GLY A 50 -5.88 -20.20 -10.51
CA GLY A 50 -5.04 -21.32 -10.93
C GLY A 50 -3.56 -20.98 -11.09
N LYS A 51 -3.13 -19.81 -10.60
CA LYS A 51 -1.75 -19.30 -10.68
C LYS A 51 -1.17 -19.13 -9.30
N THR A 52 0.15 -19.18 -9.19
CA THR A 52 0.88 -18.98 -7.93
C THR A 52 1.33 -17.52 -7.79
N LEU A 53 1.49 -17.07 -6.55
CA LEU A 53 2.12 -15.81 -6.20
C LEU A 53 3.25 -16.06 -5.18
N LYS A 54 4.21 -15.14 -5.10
CA LYS A 54 5.23 -15.19 -4.05
C LYS A 54 4.74 -14.39 -2.84
N PHE A 55 4.84 -14.97 -1.65
CA PHE A 55 4.45 -14.32 -0.41
C PHE A 55 5.64 -14.17 0.54
N TYR A 56 5.85 -12.96 1.05
CA TYR A 56 6.79 -12.63 2.11
C TYR A 56 6.02 -12.14 3.33
N LYS A 57 6.08 -12.90 4.41
CA LYS A 57 5.50 -12.46 5.68
C LYS A 57 6.46 -11.48 6.37
N GLY A 58 6.05 -10.24 6.48
CA GLY A 58 6.83 -9.21 7.17
C GLY A 58 6.28 -7.81 6.98
N ASP A 59 6.96 -6.85 7.58
CA ASP A 59 6.56 -5.45 7.58
C ASP A 59 7.33 -4.64 6.52
N ILE A 60 6.65 -3.70 5.86
CA ILE A 60 7.28 -2.79 4.88
C ILE A 60 8.31 -1.84 5.52
N ALA A 61 8.26 -1.66 6.83
CA ALA A 61 9.26 -0.89 7.58
C ALA A 61 10.58 -1.65 7.75
N ASP A 62 10.58 -2.96 7.57
CA ASP A 62 11.78 -3.79 7.58
C ASP A 62 12.55 -3.62 6.26
N LYS A 63 13.57 -2.73 6.31
CA LYS A 63 14.37 -2.39 5.13
C LYS A 63 15.20 -3.58 4.62
N GLU A 64 15.63 -4.49 5.48
CA GLU A 64 16.42 -5.67 5.08
C GLU A 64 15.52 -6.65 4.31
N LEU A 65 14.30 -6.89 4.80
CA LEU A 65 13.32 -7.71 4.09
C LEU A 65 12.91 -7.08 2.76
N MET A 66 12.66 -5.76 2.74
CA MET A 66 12.32 -5.05 1.50
C MET A 66 13.47 -5.11 0.49
N ASP A 67 14.72 -4.92 0.92
CA ASP A 67 15.91 -5.03 0.08
C ASP A 67 16.04 -6.45 -0.52
N LYS A 68 15.83 -7.48 0.30
CA LYS A 68 15.77 -8.87 -0.15
C LYS A 68 14.69 -9.09 -1.22
N ILE A 69 13.46 -8.60 -0.98
CA ILE A 69 12.34 -8.76 -1.92
C ILE A 69 12.69 -8.12 -3.28
N LEU A 70 13.22 -6.89 -3.27
CA LEU A 70 13.56 -6.19 -4.50
C LEU A 70 14.81 -6.77 -5.20
N THR A 71 15.70 -7.42 -4.46
CA THR A 71 16.85 -8.15 -5.02
C THR A 71 16.42 -9.46 -5.70
N GLU A 72 15.52 -10.22 -5.06
CA GLU A 72 15.11 -11.54 -5.54
C GLU A 72 14.06 -11.50 -6.67
N ASN A 73 13.44 -10.33 -6.89
CA ASN A 73 12.35 -10.18 -7.84
C ASN A 73 12.55 -8.90 -8.67
N ASP A 74 12.45 -9.02 -9.99
CA ASP A 74 12.50 -7.86 -10.91
C ASP A 74 11.19 -7.08 -10.84
N ILE A 75 11.05 -6.25 -9.80
CA ILE A 75 9.81 -5.50 -9.52
C ILE A 75 9.71 -4.29 -10.46
N TYR A 76 8.66 -4.29 -11.30
CA TYR A 76 8.32 -3.18 -12.18
C TYR A 76 7.58 -2.05 -11.46
N ALA A 77 6.64 -2.39 -10.58
CA ALA A 77 5.84 -1.42 -9.85
C ALA A 77 5.39 -1.95 -8.49
N VAL A 78 5.09 -1.03 -7.59
CA VAL A 78 4.51 -1.32 -6.27
C VAL A 78 3.06 -0.82 -6.23
N ILE A 79 2.12 -1.68 -5.79
CA ILE A 79 0.78 -1.26 -5.39
C ILE A 79 0.71 -1.29 -3.87
N HIS A 80 0.53 -0.12 -3.27
CA HIS A 80 0.69 0.06 -1.84
C HIS A 80 -0.66 0.17 -1.12
N PHE A 81 -1.09 -0.96 -0.51
CA PHE A 81 -2.28 -1.04 0.35
C PHE A 81 -1.92 -1.14 1.84
N ALA A 82 -0.70 -1.56 2.18
CA ALA A 82 -0.31 -1.75 3.58
C ALA A 82 -0.52 -0.47 4.41
N GLY A 83 -1.11 -0.62 5.58
CA GLY A 83 -1.35 0.48 6.50
C GLY A 83 -2.54 0.23 7.42
N LEU A 84 -2.49 0.84 8.59
CA LEU A 84 -3.62 0.88 9.51
C LEU A 84 -4.71 1.81 8.96
N LYS A 85 -5.98 1.39 9.01
CA LYS A 85 -7.09 2.07 8.30
C LYS A 85 -8.35 2.32 9.12
N ALA A 86 -8.36 1.91 10.38
CA ALA A 86 -9.54 2.07 11.24
C ALA A 86 -9.62 3.50 11.80
N VAL A 87 -10.53 4.31 11.27
CA VAL A 87 -10.69 5.74 11.62
C VAL A 87 -10.85 5.94 13.12
N GLY A 88 -11.76 5.21 13.77
CA GLY A 88 -11.99 5.33 15.22
C GLY A 88 -10.78 4.95 16.07
N GLU A 89 -10.05 3.90 15.68
CA GLU A 89 -8.81 3.51 16.36
C GLU A 89 -7.71 4.57 16.20
N SER A 90 -7.63 5.22 15.03
CA SER A 90 -6.62 6.25 14.78
C SER A 90 -6.73 7.42 15.76
N VAL A 91 -7.93 7.76 16.21
CA VAL A 91 -8.16 8.81 17.21
C VAL A 91 -7.64 8.40 18.59
N GLN A 92 -7.70 7.11 18.91
CA GLN A 92 -7.24 6.58 20.20
C GLN A 92 -5.72 6.30 20.20
N LYS A 93 -5.15 5.96 19.03
CA LYS A 93 -3.75 5.56 18.87
C LYS A 93 -3.05 6.33 17.74
N PRO A 94 -3.03 7.67 17.79
CA PRO A 94 -2.52 8.46 16.67
C PRO A 94 -1.03 8.22 16.40
N LEU A 95 -0.22 8.03 17.41
CA LEU A 95 1.22 7.79 17.25
C LEU A 95 1.49 6.51 16.47
N GLU A 96 0.78 5.43 16.77
CA GLU A 96 0.89 4.15 16.07
C GLU A 96 0.50 4.29 14.60
N TYR A 97 -0.56 5.07 14.31
CA TYR A 97 -0.99 5.34 12.94
C TYR A 97 0.03 6.14 12.14
N TYR A 98 0.58 7.21 12.72
CA TYR A 98 1.63 7.98 12.05
C TYR A 98 2.91 7.15 11.85
N THR A 99 3.34 6.43 12.87
CA THR A 99 4.55 5.59 12.78
C THR A 99 4.37 4.48 11.75
N ASN A 100 3.27 3.73 11.81
CA ASN A 100 3.04 2.63 10.88
C ASN A 100 2.88 3.12 9.44
N ASN A 101 1.97 4.07 9.22
CA ASN A 101 1.62 4.45 7.86
C ASN A 101 2.69 5.33 7.19
N ILE A 102 3.22 6.33 7.90
CA ILE A 102 4.19 7.26 7.30
C ILE A 102 5.59 6.67 7.32
N SER A 103 6.10 6.26 8.50
CA SER A 103 7.47 5.76 8.59
C SER A 103 7.66 4.46 7.80
N GLY A 104 6.66 3.55 7.81
CA GLY A 104 6.69 2.34 7.00
C GLY A 104 6.75 2.63 5.50
N THR A 105 5.92 3.56 5.01
CA THR A 105 5.96 3.97 3.60
C THR A 105 7.28 4.63 3.23
N LEU A 106 7.82 5.49 4.09
CA LEU A 106 9.13 6.12 3.84
C LEU A 106 10.27 5.10 3.80
N ALA A 107 10.27 4.11 4.69
CA ALA A 107 11.25 3.02 4.67
C ALA A 107 11.18 2.23 3.36
N MET A 108 9.98 1.88 2.90
CA MET A 108 9.75 1.23 1.62
C MET A 108 10.27 2.08 0.44
N CYS A 109 9.92 3.37 0.38
CA CYS A 109 10.35 4.27 -0.69
C CYS A 109 11.88 4.43 -0.74
N ASP A 110 12.56 4.45 0.41
CA ASP A 110 14.03 4.51 0.48
C ASP A 110 14.67 3.27 -0.16
N VAL A 111 14.11 2.08 0.08
CA VAL A 111 14.60 0.84 -0.55
C VAL A 111 14.24 0.80 -2.03
N MET A 112 13.01 1.19 -2.42
CA MET A 112 12.62 1.29 -3.82
C MET A 112 13.58 2.17 -4.62
N ARG A 113 13.97 3.33 -4.08
CA ARG A 113 14.93 4.25 -4.69
C ARG A 113 16.29 3.58 -4.93
N LYS A 114 16.81 2.83 -3.95
CA LYS A 114 18.09 2.10 -4.07
C LYS A 114 18.08 1.08 -5.21
N HIS A 115 16.93 0.45 -5.46
CA HIS A 115 16.74 -0.53 -6.52
C HIS A 115 16.23 0.06 -7.84
N GLY A 116 16.05 1.37 -7.92
CA GLY A 116 15.57 2.05 -9.13
C GLY A 116 14.10 1.76 -9.47
N VAL A 117 13.32 1.26 -8.52
CA VAL A 117 11.87 1.03 -8.69
C VAL A 117 11.12 2.34 -8.48
N LYS A 118 10.66 2.97 -9.57
CA LYS A 118 10.05 4.31 -9.56
C LYS A 118 8.53 4.32 -9.67
N ASN A 119 7.93 3.19 -10.05
CA ASN A 119 6.49 3.12 -10.26
C ASN A 119 5.78 2.71 -8.98
N ILE A 120 4.91 3.59 -8.47
CA ILE A 120 4.09 3.31 -7.30
C ILE A 120 2.64 3.73 -7.54
N ILE A 121 1.71 2.86 -7.17
CA ILE A 121 0.29 3.18 -7.05
C ILE A 121 -0.05 3.16 -5.57
N PHE A 122 -0.46 4.31 -5.05
CA PHE A 122 -0.79 4.48 -3.63
C PHE A 122 -2.30 4.47 -3.42
N SER A 123 -2.77 3.59 -2.55
CA SER A 123 -4.17 3.58 -2.11
C SER A 123 -4.41 4.68 -1.09
N SER A 124 -4.91 5.81 -1.54
CA SER A 124 -5.34 6.90 -0.66
C SER A 124 -6.72 6.62 -0.04
N SER A 125 -7.46 7.65 0.34
CA SER A 125 -8.74 7.53 1.01
C SER A 125 -9.62 8.75 0.75
N ALA A 126 -10.93 8.57 0.69
CA ALA A 126 -11.87 9.68 0.65
C ALA A 126 -11.79 10.61 1.90
N THR A 127 -11.22 10.12 3.01
CA THR A 127 -11.01 10.93 4.22
C THR A 127 -10.04 12.12 4.02
N VAL A 128 -9.27 12.15 2.92
CA VAL A 128 -8.41 13.28 2.57
C VAL A 128 -9.18 14.54 2.17
N TYR A 129 -10.46 14.39 1.82
CA TYR A 129 -11.34 15.52 1.50
C TYR A 129 -11.97 16.16 2.75
N GLY A 130 -11.84 15.54 3.94
CA GLY A 130 -12.46 16.03 5.16
C GLY A 130 -13.97 16.10 5.07
N ASP A 131 -14.57 17.25 5.42
CA ASP A 131 -15.98 17.54 5.20
C ASP A 131 -16.15 18.14 3.79
N PRO A 132 -16.57 17.35 2.80
CA PRO A 132 -16.60 17.77 1.41
C PRO A 132 -17.70 18.82 1.16
N ALA A 133 -17.41 19.79 0.28
CA ALA A 133 -18.38 20.83 -0.08
C ALA A 133 -19.55 20.30 -0.92
N GLU A 134 -19.38 19.15 -1.59
CA GLU A 134 -20.40 18.51 -2.43
C GLU A 134 -20.37 16.97 -2.33
N ILE A 135 -21.52 16.35 -2.53
CA ILE A 135 -21.73 14.91 -2.55
C ILE A 135 -22.48 14.55 -3.84
N PRO A 136 -22.02 13.55 -4.62
CA PRO A 136 -20.87 12.67 -4.37
C PRO A 136 -19.52 13.37 -4.52
N ILE A 137 -18.54 12.93 -3.73
CA ILE A 137 -17.18 13.44 -3.81
C ILE A 137 -16.56 13.03 -5.15
N THR A 138 -15.92 13.97 -5.82
CA THR A 138 -15.17 13.77 -7.06
C THR A 138 -13.70 14.22 -6.90
N GLU A 139 -12.84 13.85 -7.84
CA GLU A 139 -11.43 14.28 -7.86
C GLU A 139 -11.27 15.81 -8.04
N LYS A 140 -12.34 16.51 -8.39
CA LYS A 140 -12.37 17.98 -8.50
C LYS A 140 -12.59 18.66 -7.15
N CYS A 141 -13.08 17.92 -6.15
CA CYS A 141 -13.23 18.45 -4.81
C CYS A 141 -11.88 18.86 -4.25
N PRO A 142 -11.75 20.04 -3.64
CA PRO A 142 -10.52 20.43 -2.98
C PRO A 142 -10.25 19.50 -1.80
N LYS A 143 -8.97 19.18 -1.55
CA LYS A 143 -8.59 18.49 -0.33
C LYS A 143 -8.95 19.37 0.87
N GLY A 144 -9.66 18.79 1.82
CA GLY A 144 -10.09 19.46 3.03
C GLY A 144 -9.15 19.25 4.21
N GLN A 145 -9.55 19.75 5.37
CA GLN A 145 -8.91 19.36 6.62
C GLN A 145 -9.40 17.98 7.04
N CYS A 146 -8.46 17.03 7.16
CA CYS A 146 -8.81 15.70 7.64
C CYS A 146 -9.34 15.76 9.07
N THR A 147 -10.41 15.03 9.33
CA THR A 147 -11.10 15.01 10.63
C THR A 147 -10.51 14.00 11.62
N ASN A 148 -9.52 13.21 11.19
CA ASN A 148 -8.94 12.16 12.00
C ASN A 148 -7.48 11.83 11.61
N PRO A 149 -6.68 11.23 12.50
CA PRO A 149 -5.27 10.89 12.24
C PRO A 149 -5.08 9.98 11.03
N TYR A 150 -5.94 8.99 10.80
CA TYR A 150 -5.85 8.14 9.61
C TYR A 150 -5.92 8.97 8.31
N GLY A 151 -6.90 9.86 8.19
CA GLY A 151 -7.03 10.76 7.04
C GLY A 151 -5.78 11.61 6.85
N TRP A 152 -5.22 12.15 7.94
CA TRP A 152 -3.97 12.90 7.89
C TRP A 152 -2.78 12.06 7.40
N THR A 153 -2.66 10.78 7.82
CA THR A 153 -1.59 9.93 7.29
C THR A 153 -1.69 9.79 5.77
N LYS A 154 -2.90 9.61 5.24
CA LYS A 154 -3.12 9.48 3.79
C LYS A 154 -2.83 10.79 3.05
N SER A 155 -3.34 11.92 3.54
CA SER A 155 -3.12 13.25 2.95
C SER A 155 -1.63 13.63 2.93
N MET A 156 -0.91 13.37 4.03
CA MET A 156 0.54 13.61 4.11
C MET A 156 1.32 12.71 3.15
N LEU A 157 0.96 11.43 3.05
CA LEU A 157 1.63 10.50 2.14
C LEU A 157 1.41 10.87 0.66
N GLU A 158 0.24 11.36 0.28
CA GLU A 158 0.04 11.89 -1.07
C GLU A 158 1.02 13.03 -1.38
N GLN A 159 1.20 13.97 -0.44
CA GLN A 159 2.15 15.07 -0.63
C GLN A 159 3.59 14.57 -0.67
N ILE A 160 3.97 13.68 0.25
CA ILE A 160 5.32 13.10 0.32
C ILE A 160 5.68 12.38 -0.99
N LEU A 161 4.77 11.52 -1.48
CA LEU A 161 5.00 10.78 -2.73
C LEU A 161 5.10 11.71 -3.95
N MET A 162 4.29 12.77 -4.00
CA MET A 162 4.42 13.80 -5.05
C MET A 162 5.76 14.53 -4.99
N ASP A 163 6.27 14.83 -3.80
CA ASP A 163 7.55 15.52 -3.65
C ASP A 163 8.73 14.59 -3.99
N ILE A 164 8.66 13.31 -3.61
CA ILE A 164 9.63 12.29 -4.04
C ILE A 164 9.62 12.18 -5.57
N TYR A 165 8.45 12.06 -6.20
CA TYR A 165 8.33 11.96 -7.66
C TYR A 165 8.94 13.16 -8.42
N LYS A 166 8.82 14.38 -7.87
CA LYS A 166 9.41 15.58 -8.49
C LYS A 166 10.93 15.64 -8.35
N ALA A 167 11.47 15.00 -7.33
CA ALA A 167 12.91 15.04 -7.01
C ALA A 167 13.71 13.94 -7.72
N ASP A 168 13.06 12.83 -8.14
CA ASP A 168 13.69 11.61 -8.67
C ASP A 168 13.04 11.18 -10.01
#